data_def585881c078051e88262813947590a
#
_entry.id   def585881c078051e88262813947590a
#
_cell.length_a   1.000
_cell.length_b   1.000
_cell.length_c   1.000
_cell.angle_alpha   90.00
_cell.angle_beta   90.00
_cell.angle_gamma   90.00
#
_symmetry.space_group_name_H-M   'P 1'
#
loop_
_entity.id
_entity.type
_entity.pdbx_description
1 polymer ?
#
loop_
_entity_poly.entity_id
_entity_poly.type
_entity_poly.pdbx_seq_one_letter_code
_entity_poly.pdbx_strand_id
1 'polypeptide(L)'
;MKIAVENEFWALFPEAQISVLVVKGLDNKVDESKDPYFKSLLDKGAKRAEDFIPDENFTQNEVIQEWRQAFSQFKTKKGARSSIEALLKRVSQGREFNPINPLVDIYNSVSLSYAVPCGGEDLDKIAGGLYLGKAKGGEAFFPLGSETDAPALPEEIIYYDEEGAVCRCLNWREAQRTMLTEETKDAILVIEAINGEQSALAQAAMTELQTLIEDYFGVKGDITHLTAEHPSLEI
;
A
#
# COMPACT_ATOMS: atom_id res chain seq x y z
N MET A 1 -0.37 20.26 0.38
CA MET A 1 -0.53 19.33 -0.76
C MET A 1 -1.86 18.61 -0.60
N LYS A 2 -2.60 18.39 -1.70
CA LYS A 2 -3.89 17.69 -1.66
C LYS A 2 -3.72 16.20 -1.89
N ILE A 3 -4.42 15.38 -1.09
CA ILE A 3 -4.62 13.95 -1.32
C ILE A 3 -6.12 13.75 -1.55
N ALA A 4 -6.52 13.13 -2.65
CA ALA A 4 -7.92 12.97 -2.99
C ALA A 4 -8.22 11.64 -3.70
N VAL A 5 -9.39 11.10 -3.41
CA VAL A 5 -9.95 9.94 -4.09
C VAL A 5 -11.12 10.41 -4.96
N GLU A 6 -11.05 10.09 -6.25
CA GLU A 6 -11.99 10.57 -7.25
C GLU A 6 -13.30 9.78 -7.27
N ASN A 7 -14.35 10.39 -7.82
CA ASN A 7 -15.67 9.79 -7.88
C ASN A 7 -15.72 8.47 -8.65
N GLU A 8 -14.85 8.29 -9.63
CA GLU A 8 -14.73 7.06 -10.41
C GLU A 8 -14.33 5.86 -9.56
N PHE A 9 -13.46 6.07 -8.56
CA PHE A 9 -13.12 5.03 -7.59
C PHE A 9 -14.32 4.71 -6.69
N TRP A 10 -14.97 5.74 -6.11
CA TRP A 10 -16.13 5.55 -5.25
C TRP A 10 -17.33 4.92 -5.97
N ALA A 11 -17.47 5.16 -7.27
CA ALA A 11 -18.51 4.51 -8.08
C ALA A 11 -18.31 2.98 -8.19
N LEU A 12 -17.05 2.51 -8.15
CA LEU A 12 -16.72 1.08 -8.16
C LEU A 12 -16.79 0.47 -6.75
N PHE A 13 -16.34 1.23 -5.76
CA PHE A 13 -16.18 0.76 -4.37
C PHE A 13 -16.84 1.75 -3.39
N PRO A 14 -18.18 1.80 -3.33
CA PRO A 14 -18.90 2.80 -2.53
C PRO A 14 -18.72 2.62 -1.01
N GLU A 15 -18.37 1.42 -0.55
CA GLU A 15 -18.12 1.10 0.86
C GLU A 15 -16.62 1.07 1.21
N ALA A 16 -15.75 1.44 0.27
CA ALA A 16 -14.31 1.47 0.49
C ALA A 16 -13.91 2.54 1.51
N GLN A 17 -12.77 2.30 2.12
CA GLN A 17 -12.07 3.28 2.96
C GLN A 17 -10.59 3.29 2.56
N ILE A 18 -10.06 4.48 2.35
CA ILE A 18 -8.62 4.70 2.13
C ILE A 18 -8.07 5.36 3.39
N SER A 19 -7.34 4.58 4.17
CA SER A 19 -6.69 5.07 5.39
C SER A 19 -5.31 5.62 5.04
N VAL A 20 -5.04 6.84 5.46
CA VAL A 20 -3.82 7.58 5.15
C VAL A 20 -3.12 7.95 6.45
N LEU A 21 -1.82 7.69 6.53
CA LEU A 21 -0.94 8.14 7.61
C LEU A 21 0.14 9.03 7.00
N VAL A 22 0.19 10.27 7.43
CA VAL A 22 1.23 11.24 7.04
C VAL A 22 2.24 11.36 8.17
N VAL A 23 3.51 11.12 7.87
CA VAL A 23 4.60 11.18 8.85
C VAL A 23 5.70 12.08 8.31
N LYS A 24 6.21 12.99 9.15
CA LYS A 24 7.25 13.95 8.78
C LYS A 24 8.44 13.87 9.73
N GLY A 25 9.62 14.13 9.20
CA GLY A 25 10.87 14.16 9.98
C GLY A 25 11.44 12.79 10.32
N LEU A 26 11.25 11.80 9.45
CA LEU A 26 11.81 10.47 9.58
C LEU A 26 13.33 10.43 9.35
N ASP A 27 14.00 9.43 9.93
CA ASP A 27 15.32 8.98 9.51
C ASP A 27 15.23 7.51 9.06
N ASN A 28 14.94 7.30 7.76
CA ASN A 28 14.70 5.97 7.18
C ASN A 28 15.98 5.24 6.78
N LYS A 29 17.12 5.63 7.32
CA LYS A 29 18.40 4.98 7.03
C LYS A 29 18.42 3.53 7.47
N VAL A 30 19.03 2.71 6.65
CA VAL A 30 19.30 1.31 6.98
C VAL A 30 20.45 1.25 7.99
N ASP A 31 20.19 0.55 9.09
CA ASP A 31 21.18 0.16 10.09
C ASP A 31 21.12 -1.36 10.25
N GLU A 32 22.06 -2.07 9.67
CA GLU A 32 22.14 -3.55 9.70
C GLU A 32 22.08 -4.11 11.14
N SER A 33 22.49 -3.33 12.15
CA SER A 33 22.37 -3.75 13.55
C SER A 33 20.91 -3.91 14.00
N LYS A 34 19.97 -3.31 13.28
CA LYS A 34 18.51 -3.39 13.51
C LYS A 34 17.82 -4.47 12.67
N ASP A 35 18.50 -5.12 11.75
CA ASP A 35 17.93 -6.21 10.95
C ASP A 35 17.23 -7.29 11.79
N PRO A 36 17.77 -7.74 12.95
CA PRO A 36 17.06 -8.70 13.79
C PRO A 36 15.71 -8.20 14.30
N TYR A 37 15.56 -6.91 14.56
CA TYR A 37 14.30 -6.30 14.96
C TYR A 37 13.28 -6.35 13.82
N PHE A 38 13.64 -5.86 12.62
CA PHE A 38 12.75 -5.87 11.45
C PHE A 38 12.43 -7.29 10.99
N LYS A 39 13.42 -8.18 10.99
CA LYS A 39 13.17 -9.60 10.71
C LYS A 39 12.15 -10.20 11.68
N SER A 40 12.24 -9.89 12.98
CA SER A 40 11.26 -10.34 13.97
C SER A 40 9.86 -9.78 13.72
N LEU A 41 9.72 -8.50 13.30
CA LEU A 41 8.42 -7.93 12.91
C LEU A 41 7.82 -8.65 11.70
N LEU A 42 8.61 -8.84 10.66
CA LEU A 42 8.20 -9.52 9.43
C LEU A 42 7.81 -10.98 9.69
N ASP A 43 8.57 -11.70 10.51
CA ASP A 43 8.28 -13.11 10.86
C ASP A 43 6.99 -13.22 11.69
N LYS A 44 6.75 -12.29 12.63
CA LYS A 44 5.49 -12.23 13.38
C LYS A 44 4.31 -11.94 12.47
N GLY A 45 4.46 -10.98 11.54
CA GLY A 45 3.44 -10.66 10.55
C GLY A 45 3.15 -11.87 9.65
N ALA A 46 4.17 -12.53 9.13
CA ALA A 46 4.02 -13.73 8.31
C ALA A 46 3.32 -14.87 9.07
N LYS A 47 3.62 -15.04 10.37
CA LYS A 47 2.93 -16.03 11.19
C LYS A 47 1.44 -15.72 11.38
N ARG A 48 1.08 -14.45 11.62
CA ARG A 48 -0.33 -14.03 11.72
C ARG A 48 -1.06 -14.15 10.37
N ALA A 49 -0.33 -13.91 9.27
CA ALA A 49 -0.88 -14.04 7.92
C ALA A 49 -1.39 -15.44 7.59
N GLU A 50 -0.88 -16.49 8.23
CA GLU A 50 -1.35 -17.88 8.04
C GLU A 50 -2.83 -18.04 8.40
N ASP A 51 -3.34 -17.27 9.38
CA ASP A 51 -4.74 -17.32 9.82
C ASP A 51 -5.71 -16.84 8.72
N PHE A 52 -5.25 -16.03 7.77
CA PHE A 52 -6.04 -15.52 6.64
C PHE A 52 -5.99 -16.42 5.39
N ILE A 53 -5.14 -17.44 5.40
CA ILE A 53 -4.99 -18.39 4.29
C ILE A 53 -5.07 -19.85 4.77
N PRO A 54 -6.16 -20.23 5.49
CA PRO A 54 -6.30 -21.58 6.05
C PRO A 54 -6.55 -22.66 4.98
N ASP A 55 -7.02 -22.30 3.79
CA ASP A 55 -7.32 -23.24 2.73
C ASP A 55 -6.04 -23.62 1.97
N GLU A 56 -5.79 -24.94 1.82
CA GLU A 56 -4.64 -25.45 1.07
C GLU A 56 -4.64 -24.97 -0.39
N ASN A 57 -5.82 -24.81 -0.99
CA ASN A 57 -5.97 -24.14 -2.27
C ASN A 57 -5.94 -22.61 -2.06
N PHE A 58 -4.77 -22.04 -2.19
CA PHE A 58 -4.53 -20.61 -1.98
C PHE A 58 -5.60 -19.70 -2.55
N THR A 59 -6.15 -20.04 -3.73
CA THR A 59 -7.15 -19.20 -4.43
C THR A 59 -8.54 -19.27 -3.83
N GLN A 60 -8.81 -20.18 -2.91
CA GLN A 60 -10.10 -20.33 -2.23
C GLN A 60 -10.18 -19.53 -0.94
N ASN A 61 -9.06 -18.99 -0.46
CA ASN A 61 -9.07 -18.13 0.72
C ASN A 61 -9.83 -16.83 0.45
N GLU A 62 -10.68 -16.44 1.39
CA GLU A 62 -11.63 -15.32 1.27
C GLU A 62 -10.95 -14.01 0.88
N VAL A 63 -9.90 -13.62 1.59
CA VAL A 63 -9.12 -12.41 1.28
C VAL A 63 -8.60 -12.39 -0.16
N ILE A 64 -8.23 -13.54 -0.70
CA ILE A 64 -7.73 -13.66 -2.08
C ILE A 64 -8.89 -13.50 -3.07
N GLN A 65 -10.03 -14.11 -2.80
CA GLN A 65 -11.22 -14.00 -3.65
C GLN A 65 -11.76 -12.58 -3.69
N GLU A 66 -11.86 -11.90 -2.54
CA GLU A 66 -12.32 -10.52 -2.45
C GLU A 66 -11.44 -9.57 -3.28
N TRP A 67 -10.11 -9.63 -3.12
CA TRP A 67 -9.21 -8.77 -3.89
C TRP A 67 -9.23 -9.09 -5.38
N ARG A 68 -9.33 -10.36 -5.76
CA ARG A 68 -9.50 -10.75 -7.18
C ARG A 68 -10.81 -10.26 -7.77
N GLN A 69 -11.89 -10.30 -6.99
CA GLN A 69 -13.17 -9.76 -7.40
C GLN A 69 -13.07 -8.23 -7.58
N ALA A 70 -12.42 -7.52 -6.65
CA ALA A 70 -12.18 -6.09 -6.79
C ALA A 70 -11.41 -5.76 -8.07
N PHE A 71 -10.31 -6.49 -8.34
CA PHE A 71 -9.48 -6.32 -9.53
C PHE A 71 -10.20 -6.68 -10.83
N SER A 72 -11.31 -7.40 -10.78
CA SER A 72 -12.15 -7.70 -11.94
C SER A 72 -13.09 -6.54 -12.34
N GLN A 73 -13.27 -5.53 -11.47
CA GLN A 73 -14.20 -4.42 -11.67
C GLN A 73 -13.62 -3.27 -12.51
N PHE A 74 -12.32 -3.27 -12.74
CA PHE A 74 -11.64 -2.24 -13.53
C PHE A 74 -10.60 -2.83 -14.47
N LYS A 75 -10.10 -2.02 -15.41
CA LYS A 75 -9.06 -2.46 -16.32
C LYS A 75 -7.76 -2.73 -15.56
N THR A 76 -7.15 -3.88 -15.81
CA THR A 76 -5.87 -4.25 -15.22
C THR A 76 -4.86 -4.68 -16.26
N LYS A 77 -3.57 -4.50 -15.98
CA LYS A 77 -2.52 -5.14 -16.77
C LYS A 77 -2.54 -6.65 -16.53
N LYS A 78 -2.24 -7.41 -17.57
CA LYS A 78 -2.17 -8.88 -17.46
C LYS A 78 -1.21 -9.30 -16.33
N GLY A 79 -1.72 -10.07 -15.38
CA GLY A 79 -0.96 -10.57 -14.23
C GLY A 79 -0.90 -9.61 -13.05
N ALA A 80 -1.57 -8.45 -13.12
CA ALA A 80 -1.73 -7.58 -11.96
C ALA A 80 -2.59 -8.26 -10.88
N ARG A 81 -2.20 -8.04 -9.65
CA ARG A 81 -2.89 -8.54 -8.45
C ARG A 81 -2.65 -7.57 -7.31
N SER A 82 -3.49 -7.62 -6.28
CA SER A 82 -3.27 -6.84 -5.06
C SER A 82 -1.92 -7.15 -4.42
N SER A 83 -1.29 -6.15 -3.79
CA SER A 83 -0.03 -6.30 -3.05
C SER A 83 -0.16 -7.36 -1.95
N ILE A 84 -1.30 -7.38 -1.24
CA ILE A 84 -1.53 -8.36 -0.19
C ILE A 84 -1.62 -9.79 -0.74
N GLU A 85 -2.22 -10.02 -1.94
CA GLU A 85 -2.19 -11.33 -2.57
C GLU A 85 -0.75 -11.79 -2.83
N ALA A 86 0.13 -10.86 -3.24
CA ALA A 86 1.53 -11.17 -3.48
C ALA A 86 2.28 -11.56 -2.20
N LEU A 87 2.04 -10.83 -1.09
CA LEU A 87 2.63 -11.13 0.22
C LEU A 87 2.12 -12.47 0.78
N LEU A 88 0.81 -12.69 0.80
CA LEU A 88 0.20 -13.94 1.28
C LEU A 88 0.64 -15.13 0.44
N LYS A 89 0.87 -14.95 -0.87
CA LYS A 89 1.42 -16.01 -1.72
C LYS A 89 2.84 -16.41 -1.31
N ARG A 90 3.67 -15.46 -0.88
CA ARG A 90 5.01 -15.79 -0.34
C ARG A 90 4.89 -16.56 0.96
N VAL A 91 3.96 -16.17 1.87
CA VAL A 91 3.68 -16.90 3.12
C VAL A 91 3.26 -18.34 2.81
N SER A 92 2.28 -18.55 1.91
CA SER A 92 1.79 -19.88 1.55
C SER A 92 2.87 -20.79 0.92
N GLN A 93 3.96 -20.20 0.42
CA GLN A 93 5.11 -20.91 -0.15
C GLN A 93 6.25 -21.12 0.86
N GLY A 94 6.08 -20.70 2.11
CA GLY A 94 7.12 -20.75 3.15
C GLY A 94 8.35 -19.89 2.82
N ARG A 95 8.18 -18.83 2.03
CA ARG A 95 9.29 -17.93 1.67
C ARG A 95 9.51 -16.91 2.80
N GLU A 96 10.77 -16.73 3.15
CA GLU A 96 11.18 -15.75 4.14
C GLU A 96 11.06 -14.31 3.61
N PHE A 97 10.85 -13.38 4.55
CA PHE A 97 10.94 -11.95 4.34
C PHE A 97 12.25 -11.45 4.95
N ASN A 98 13.01 -10.69 4.19
CA ASN A 98 14.25 -10.07 4.64
C ASN A 98 14.05 -8.56 4.73
N PRO A 99 14.72 -7.88 5.69
CA PRO A 99 14.70 -6.43 5.81
C PRO A 99 15.11 -5.72 4.52
N ILE A 100 14.49 -4.59 4.25
CA ILE A 100 14.72 -3.72 3.09
C ILE A 100 15.12 -2.33 3.56
N ASN A 101 14.22 -1.64 4.23
CA ASN A 101 14.45 -0.41 4.97
C ASN A 101 13.35 -0.25 6.06
N PRO A 102 13.58 0.57 7.09
CA PRO A 102 12.69 0.62 8.26
C PRO A 102 11.20 0.83 7.94
N LEU A 103 10.86 1.80 7.07
CA LEU A 103 9.45 2.06 6.73
C LEU A 103 8.81 0.91 5.98
N VAL A 104 9.51 0.36 4.98
CA VAL A 104 9.03 -0.77 4.17
C VAL A 104 8.81 -2.01 5.04
N ASP A 105 9.73 -2.29 5.95
CA ASP A 105 9.65 -3.45 6.83
C ASP A 105 8.51 -3.33 7.84
N ILE A 106 8.31 -2.13 8.41
CA ILE A 106 7.21 -1.84 9.31
C ILE A 106 5.87 -2.01 8.59
N TYR A 107 5.66 -1.35 7.42
CA TYR A 107 4.36 -1.46 6.76
C TYR A 107 4.09 -2.87 6.21
N ASN A 108 5.11 -3.58 5.73
CA ASN A 108 4.95 -4.98 5.30
C ASN A 108 4.58 -5.90 6.46
N SER A 109 5.16 -5.69 7.64
CA SER A 109 4.81 -6.47 8.83
C SER A 109 3.35 -6.27 9.25
N VAL A 110 2.85 -5.02 9.15
CA VAL A 110 1.45 -4.68 9.42
C VAL A 110 0.54 -5.23 8.33
N SER A 111 0.87 -5.05 7.05
CA SER A 111 0.14 -5.61 5.92
C SER A 111 -0.07 -7.11 6.08
N LEU A 112 0.98 -7.85 6.42
CA LEU A 112 0.93 -9.28 6.71
C LEU A 112 0.05 -9.60 7.92
N SER A 113 0.20 -8.83 9.02
CA SER A 113 -0.51 -9.08 10.29
C SER A 113 -2.02 -8.95 10.19
N TYR A 114 -2.52 -8.12 9.28
CA TYR A 114 -3.93 -7.82 9.10
C TYR A 114 -4.50 -8.26 7.75
N ALA A 115 -3.66 -8.83 6.90
CA ALA A 115 -4.01 -9.23 5.53
C ALA A 115 -4.66 -8.09 4.70
N VAL A 116 -4.16 -6.87 4.85
CA VAL A 116 -4.60 -5.68 4.11
C VAL A 116 -3.49 -5.14 3.22
N PRO A 117 -3.79 -4.59 2.04
CA PRO A 117 -2.79 -3.88 1.26
C PRO A 117 -2.27 -2.66 2.02
N CYS A 118 -0.96 -2.51 2.05
CA CYS A 118 -0.31 -1.33 2.57
C CYS A 118 0.82 -0.93 1.61
N GLY A 119 0.91 0.35 1.32
CA GLY A 119 1.97 0.94 0.52
C GLY A 119 2.41 2.27 1.09
N GLY A 120 3.48 2.82 0.55
CA GLY A 120 3.97 4.12 1.00
C GLY A 120 4.82 4.83 -0.05
N GLU A 121 4.72 6.15 -0.06
CA GLU A 121 5.41 7.01 -1.01
C GLU A 121 6.18 8.11 -0.26
N ASP A 122 7.28 8.53 -0.85
CA ASP A 122 8.07 9.68 -0.42
C ASP A 122 7.32 10.97 -0.79
N LEU A 123 6.88 11.74 0.22
CA LEU A 123 6.10 12.96 0.00
C LEU A 123 6.85 14.03 -0.78
N ASP A 124 8.17 14.11 -0.63
CA ASP A 124 9.00 15.09 -1.34
C ASP A 124 9.11 14.78 -2.83
N LYS A 125 8.71 13.57 -3.25
CA LYS A 125 8.73 13.11 -4.65
C LYS A 125 7.37 13.19 -5.33
N ILE A 126 6.30 13.51 -4.61
CA ILE A 126 4.96 13.70 -5.18
C ILE A 126 4.87 15.08 -5.82
N ALA A 127 4.51 15.12 -7.10
CA ALA A 127 4.35 16.36 -7.85
C ALA A 127 2.92 16.91 -7.71
N GLY A 128 2.78 18.09 -7.07
CA GLY A 128 1.49 18.76 -6.89
C GLY A 128 0.60 18.11 -5.84
N GLY A 129 -0.15 17.09 -6.20
CA GLY A 129 -1.04 16.34 -5.30
C GLY A 129 -1.07 14.85 -5.62
N LEU A 130 -1.55 14.03 -4.69
CA LEU A 130 -1.73 12.59 -4.88
C LEU A 130 -3.21 12.27 -5.07
N TYR A 131 -3.55 11.63 -6.16
CA TYR A 131 -4.92 11.32 -6.55
C TYR A 131 -5.09 9.82 -6.76
N LEU A 132 -6.18 9.25 -6.25
CA LEU A 132 -6.63 7.90 -6.59
C LEU A 132 -7.83 8.00 -7.51
N GLY A 133 -7.70 7.54 -8.74
CA GLY A 133 -8.75 7.67 -9.73
C GLY A 133 -8.56 6.78 -10.94
N LYS A 134 -9.34 7.08 -11.99
CA LYS A 134 -9.33 6.33 -13.24
C LYS A 134 -8.33 6.92 -14.23
N ALA A 135 -7.37 6.10 -14.68
CA ALA A 135 -6.40 6.48 -15.69
C ALA A 135 -7.05 6.84 -17.03
N LYS A 136 -6.57 7.91 -17.64
CA LYS A 136 -6.90 8.27 -19.05
C LYS A 136 -6.16 7.36 -20.02
N GLY A 137 -5.05 6.78 -19.57
CA GLY A 137 -4.12 5.98 -20.35
C GLY A 137 -2.94 6.80 -20.85
N GLY A 138 -1.76 6.23 -20.71
CA GLY A 138 -0.52 6.87 -21.11
C GLY A 138 0.20 7.62 -19.98
N GLU A 139 -0.34 7.63 -18.76
CA GLU A 139 0.37 8.15 -17.60
C GLU A 139 1.70 7.39 -17.44
N ALA A 140 2.82 8.12 -17.48
CA ALA A 140 4.15 7.55 -17.42
C ALA A 140 4.36 6.75 -16.14
N PHE A 141 4.98 5.58 -16.26
CA PHE A 141 5.20 4.69 -15.11
C PHE A 141 6.46 3.86 -15.30
N PHE A 142 7.44 4.09 -14.48
CA PHE A 142 8.66 3.30 -14.42
C PHE A 142 8.60 2.39 -13.19
N PRO A 143 8.29 1.09 -13.36
CA PRO A 143 8.22 0.17 -12.22
C PRO A 143 9.61 -0.03 -11.60
N LEU A 144 9.64 -0.32 -10.30
CA LEU A 144 10.88 -0.59 -9.58
C LEU A 144 11.75 -1.61 -10.33
N GLY A 145 13.03 -1.23 -10.54
CA GLY A 145 14.02 -2.05 -11.23
C GLY A 145 13.89 -2.10 -12.74
N SER A 146 13.11 -1.20 -13.37
CA SER A 146 12.97 -1.09 -14.83
C SER A 146 13.30 0.30 -15.33
N GLU A 147 14.10 0.40 -16.36
CA GLU A 147 14.36 1.65 -17.10
C GLU A 147 13.34 1.89 -18.24
N THR A 148 12.40 0.95 -18.43
CA THR A 148 11.42 1.01 -19.50
C THR A 148 10.11 1.56 -18.96
N ASP A 149 9.60 2.60 -19.62
CA ASP A 149 8.25 3.12 -19.36
C ASP A 149 7.19 2.05 -19.65
N ALA A 150 6.32 1.83 -18.68
CA ALA A 150 5.20 0.90 -18.74
C ALA A 150 3.91 1.64 -18.39
N PRO A 151 3.45 2.58 -19.24
CA PRO A 151 2.41 3.53 -18.89
C PRO A 151 1.09 2.85 -18.50
N ALA A 152 0.29 3.57 -17.71
CA ALA A 152 -1.02 3.09 -17.30
C ALA A 152 -1.92 2.86 -18.53
N LEU A 153 -2.75 1.83 -18.47
CA LEU A 153 -3.76 1.58 -19.51
C LEU A 153 -5.01 2.44 -19.24
N PRO A 154 -5.73 2.85 -20.28
CA PRO A 154 -7.01 3.53 -20.09
C PRO A 154 -7.94 2.71 -19.17
N GLU A 155 -8.62 3.40 -18.26
CA GLU A 155 -9.56 2.81 -17.29
C GLU A 155 -8.94 1.91 -16.18
N GLU A 156 -7.62 1.87 -16.04
CA GLU A 156 -7.02 1.35 -14.80
C GLU A 156 -7.40 2.26 -13.62
N ILE A 157 -7.51 1.70 -12.44
CA ILE A 157 -7.52 2.49 -11.20
C ILE A 157 -6.07 2.65 -10.75
N ILE A 158 -5.63 3.90 -10.61
CA ILE A 158 -4.23 4.22 -10.30
C ILE A 158 -4.14 5.31 -9.21
N TYR A 159 -3.05 5.29 -8.45
CA TYR A 159 -2.57 6.51 -7.83
C TYR A 159 -1.73 7.26 -8.85
N TYR A 160 -1.91 8.57 -8.90
CA TYR A 160 -1.20 9.43 -9.84
C TYR A 160 -1.00 10.83 -9.27
N ASP A 161 -0.04 11.54 -9.83
CA ASP A 161 0.26 12.93 -9.57
C ASP A 161 0.40 13.73 -10.88
N GLU A 162 0.97 14.94 -10.85
CA GLU A 162 1.13 15.77 -12.06
C GLU A 162 2.16 15.21 -13.07
N GLU A 163 3.05 14.30 -12.64
CA GLU A 163 4.09 13.72 -13.50
C GLU A 163 3.71 12.36 -14.09
N GLY A 164 2.79 11.62 -13.46
CA GLY A 164 2.36 10.32 -13.99
C GLY A 164 1.77 9.39 -12.94
N ALA A 165 1.77 8.10 -13.25
CA ALA A 165 1.29 7.10 -12.32
C ALA A 165 2.30 6.87 -11.18
N VAL A 166 1.80 6.90 -9.95
CA VAL A 166 2.52 6.62 -8.71
C VAL A 166 2.38 5.15 -8.34
N CYS A 167 1.15 4.61 -8.42
CA CYS A 167 0.92 3.18 -8.26
C CYS A 167 -0.12 2.71 -9.28
N ARG A 168 0.16 1.62 -10.01
CA ARG A 168 -0.71 1.07 -11.04
C ARG A 168 -1.60 -0.06 -10.52
N CYS A 169 -2.77 -0.18 -11.16
CA CYS A 169 -3.79 -1.18 -10.82
C CYS A 169 -4.07 -1.18 -9.31
N LEU A 170 -4.51 -0.01 -8.79
CA LEU A 170 -4.81 0.27 -7.39
C LEU A 170 -3.56 0.14 -6.50
N ASN A 171 -3.24 -1.05 -6.02
CA ASN A 171 -2.11 -1.32 -5.14
C ASN A 171 -1.20 -2.45 -5.68
N TRP A 172 -1.11 -2.57 -7.00
CA TRP A 172 -0.31 -3.65 -7.60
C TRP A 172 1.19 -3.37 -7.60
N ARG A 173 1.61 -2.19 -8.07
CA ARG A 173 3.02 -1.78 -8.18
C ARG A 173 3.20 -0.30 -8.06
N GLU A 174 4.22 0.08 -7.30
CA GLU A 174 4.70 1.44 -7.11
C GLU A 174 5.69 1.85 -8.19
N ALA A 175 5.73 3.14 -8.49
CA ALA A 175 6.74 3.76 -9.34
C ALA A 175 8.07 3.92 -8.58
N GLN A 176 9.20 3.69 -9.26
CA GLN A 176 10.50 3.94 -8.63
C GLN A 176 10.75 5.42 -8.31
N ARG A 177 10.05 6.35 -8.96
CA ARG A 177 10.20 7.80 -8.74
C ARG A 177 9.80 8.22 -7.33
N THR A 178 8.70 7.69 -6.83
CA THR A 178 8.07 8.07 -5.56
C THR A 178 8.32 7.08 -4.43
N MET A 179 9.02 5.97 -4.71
CA MET A 179 9.26 4.92 -3.73
C MET A 179 10.01 5.43 -2.50
N LEU A 180 9.74 4.78 -1.36
CA LEU A 180 10.47 5.00 -0.12
C LEU A 180 11.93 4.55 -0.24
N THR A 181 12.85 5.42 0.14
CA THR A 181 14.30 5.17 0.15
C THR A 181 14.90 5.50 1.51
N GLU A 182 16.19 5.22 1.69
CA GLU A 182 16.92 5.60 2.90
C GLU A 182 16.99 7.13 3.10
N GLU A 183 16.74 7.91 2.05
CA GLU A 183 16.76 9.37 2.10
C GLU A 183 15.38 9.97 2.42
N THR A 184 14.33 9.15 2.45
CA THR A 184 12.96 9.59 2.74
C THR A 184 12.86 10.17 4.14
N LYS A 185 12.35 11.39 4.24
CA LYS A 185 12.13 12.12 5.50
C LYS A 185 10.66 12.31 5.81
N ASP A 186 9.88 12.56 4.79
CA ASP A 186 8.44 12.75 4.88
C ASP A 186 7.75 11.68 4.03
N ALA A 187 6.81 10.96 4.61
CA ALA A 187 6.16 9.84 3.95
C ALA A 187 4.65 9.90 4.09
N ILE A 188 3.98 9.39 3.07
CA ILE A 188 2.57 8.99 3.13
C ILE A 188 2.49 7.48 3.09
N LEU A 189 1.74 6.90 4.03
CA LEU A 189 1.45 5.47 4.06
C LEU A 189 -0.05 5.28 3.88
N VAL A 190 -0.42 4.30 3.08
CA VAL A 190 -1.82 4.08 2.68
C VAL A 190 -2.20 2.63 2.93
N ILE A 191 -3.38 2.42 3.52
CA ILE A 191 -4.02 1.11 3.63
C ILE A 191 -5.39 1.20 2.96
N GLU A 192 -5.62 0.32 1.98
CA GLU A 192 -6.90 0.25 1.29
C GLU A 192 -7.79 -0.84 1.87
N ALA A 193 -9.09 -0.51 1.98
CA ALA A 193 -10.17 -1.43 2.25
C ALA A 193 -11.28 -1.21 1.22
N ILE A 194 -11.82 -2.28 0.64
CA ILE A 194 -12.84 -2.21 -0.41
C ILE A 194 -14.27 -2.46 0.10
N ASN A 195 -14.40 -2.86 1.36
CA ASN A 195 -15.69 -3.12 2.02
C ASN A 195 -15.61 -2.81 3.53
N GLY A 196 -16.76 -2.90 4.22
CA GLY A 196 -16.87 -2.56 5.64
C GLY A 196 -16.09 -3.50 6.58
N GLU A 197 -15.98 -4.78 6.25
CA GLU A 197 -15.22 -5.76 7.06
C GLU A 197 -13.72 -5.49 6.98
N GLN A 198 -13.21 -5.24 5.78
CA GLN A 198 -11.82 -4.84 5.58
C GLN A 198 -11.52 -3.48 6.22
N SER A 199 -12.49 -2.55 6.26
CA SER A 199 -12.31 -1.23 6.89
C SER A 199 -12.00 -1.34 8.38
N ALA A 200 -12.62 -2.26 9.10
CA ALA A 200 -12.31 -2.49 10.51
C ALA A 200 -10.88 -3.02 10.72
N LEU A 201 -10.45 -3.96 9.88
CA LEU A 201 -9.07 -4.46 9.88
C LEU A 201 -8.07 -3.37 9.50
N ALA A 202 -8.38 -2.57 8.48
CA ALA A 202 -7.54 -1.46 8.02
C ALA A 202 -7.35 -0.37 9.09
N GLN A 203 -8.39 -0.06 9.87
CA GLN A 203 -8.29 0.90 10.97
C GLN A 203 -7.38 0.37 12.10
N ALA A 204 -7.53 -0.90 12.47
CA ALA A 204 -6.65 -1.54 13.45
C ALA A 204 -5.21 -1.61 12.94
N ALA A 205 -5.01 -1.98 11.67
CA ALA A 205 -3.71 -2.00 11.01
C ALA A 205 -3.06 -0.60 10.99
N MET A 206 -3.83 0.44 10.67
CA MET A 206 -3.32 1.82 10.64
C MET A 206 -2.90 2.31 12.02
N THR A 207 -3.62 1.92 13.07
CA THR A 207 -3.26 2.22 14.45
C THR A 207 -1.96 1.51 14.88
N GLU A 208 -1.79 0.22 14.53
CA GLU A 208 -0.55 -0.51 14.79
C GLU A 208 0.61 0.09 13.99
N LEU A 209 0.37 0.46 12.72
CA LEU A 209 1.36 1.12 11.87
C LEU A 209 1.87 2.43 12.48
N GLN A 210 0.95 3.30 12.92
CA GLN A 210 1.30 4.55 13.61
C GLN A 210 2.12 4.29 14.86
N THR A 211 1.73 3.30 15.67
CA THR A 211 2.44 2.94 16.90
C THR A 211 3.86 2.46 16.63
N LEU A 212 4.04 1.55 15.66
CA LEU A 212 5.37 1.03 15.31
C LEU A 212 6.28 2.14 14.75
N ILE A 213 5.72 3.07 13.99
CA ILE A 213 6.46 4.23 13.47
C ILE A 213 6.85 5.16 14.62
N GLU A 214 5.93 5.48 15.54
CA GLU A 214 6.22 6.32 16.71
C GLU A 214 7.29 5.65 17.61
N ASP A 215 7.19 4.36 17.86
CA ASP A 215 8.13 3.60 18.68
C ASP A 215 9.55 3.54 18.07
N TYR A 216 9.64 3.41 16.75
CA TYR A 216 10.94 3.28 16.08
C TYR A 216 11.59 4.62 15.76
N PHE A 217 10.81 5.56 15.17
CA PHE A 217 11.34 6.84 14.69
C PHE A 217 11.19 7.98 15.71
N GLY A 218 10.40 7.80 16.76
CA GLY A 218 10.12 8.85 17.75
C GLY A 218 9.23 9.97 17.21
N VAL A 219 8.56 9.77 16.07
CA VAL A 219 7.67 10.74 15.43
C VAL A 219 6.27 10.16 15.28
N LYS A 220 5.26 10.96 15.59
CA LYS A 220 3.87 10.57 15.44
C LYS A 220 3.29 11.17 14.18
N GLY A 221 2.70 10.32 13.34
CA GLY A 221 1.99 10.76 12.14
C GLY A 221 0.51 11.03 12.40
N ASP A 222 -0.13 11.70 11.44
CA ASP A 222 -1.56 12.02 11.46
C ASP A 222 -2.34 11.03 10.60
N ILE A 223 -3.33 10.35 11.20
CA ILE A 223 -4.21 9.41 10.51
C ILE A 223 -5.46 10.14 10.01
N THR A 224 -5.82 9.88 8.76
CA THR A 224 -7.09 10.30 8.15
C THR A 224 -7.70 9.12 7.39
N HIS A 225 -9.01 8.92 7.54
CA HIS A 225 -9.76 7.91 6.79
C HIS A 225 -10.60 8.61 5.72
N LEU A 226 -10.25 8.40 4.45
CA LEU A 226 -11.01 8.92 3.31
C LEU A 226 -12.14 7.95 2.98
N THR A 227 -13.32 8.52 2.74
CA THR A 227 -14.54 7.81 2.36
C THR A 227 -15.23 8.59 1.24
N ALA A 228 -16.29 8.03 0.65
CA ALA A 228 -17.07 8.73 -0.37
C ALA A 228 -17.66 10.07 0.14
N GLU A 229 -17.93 10.18 1.45
CA GLU A 229 -18.43 11.41 2.08
C GLU A 229 -17.31 12.41 2.38
N HIS A 230 -16.10 11.92 2.65
CA HIS A 230 -14.90 12.70 2.96
C HIS A 230 -13.74 12.27 2.05
N PRO A 231 -13.78 12.62 0.75
CA PRO A 231 -12.89 12.04 -0.26
C PRO A 231 -11.50 12.66 -0.34
N SER A 232 -11.18 13.65 0.47
CA SER A 232 -9.88 14.32 0.37
C SER A 232 -9.40 14.90 1.70
N LEU A 233 -8.08 15.11 1.78
CA LEU A 233 -7.43 15.86 2.85
C LEU A 233 -6.38 16.82 2.28
N GLU A 234 -6.06 17.87 3.02
CA GLU A 234 -4.94 18.78 2.77
C GLU A 234 -3.87 18.58 3.84
N ILE A 235 -2.58 18.49 3.42
CA ILE A 235 -1.41 18.29 4.29
C ILE A 235 -0.34 19.37 4.08
#